data_691d57bb690cc5e02f7f0f0fe91771b4
#
_entry.id   691d57bb690cc5e02f7f0f0fe91771b4
#
_cell.length_a   1.000
_cell.length_b   1.000
_cell.length_c   1.000
_cell.angle_alpha   90.00
_cell.angle_beta   90.00
_cell.angle_gamma   90.00
#
_symmetry.space_group_name_H-M   'P 1'
#
loop_
_entity.id
_entity.type
_entity.pdbx_description
1 polymer ?
#
loop_
_entity_poly.entity_id
_entity_poly.type
_entity_poly.pdbx_seq_one_letter_code
_entity_poly.pdbx_strand_id
1 'polypeptide(L)' 'MTDLDRTDRKILDILQRQGRISMTDLAEHIGLSTSPCSERVRRMEREGVSTGCHA' A
#
# COMPACT_ATOMS: atom_id res chain seq x y z
N MET A 1 -12.50 13.23 1.00
CA MET A 1 -12.49 12.01 1.81
C MET A 1 -11.94 10.85 1.00
N THR A 2 -10.96 10.17 1.54
CA THR A 2 -10.33 9.07 0.82
C THR A 2 -11.16 7.81 0.94
N ASP A 3 -11.46 7.22 -0.19
CA ASP A 3 -12.31 6.03 -0.24
C ASP A 3 -11.40 4.81 -0.44
N LEU A 4 -11.09 4.14 0.66
CA LEU A 4 -10.21 2.98 0.62
C LEU A 4 -11.01 1.71 0.43
N ASP A 5 -10.70 0.98 -0.63
CA ASP A 5 -11.36 -0.30 -0.81
C ASP A 5 -10.59 -1.38 -0.04
N ARG A 6 -11.03 -2.61 -0.19
CA ARG A 6 -10.44 -3.73 0.55
C ARG A 6 -8.96 -3.89 0.25
N THR A 7 -8.58 -3.71 -0.99
CA THR A 7 -7.20 -3.85 -1.40
C THR A 7 -6.32 -2.79 -0.75
N ASP A 8 -6.80 -1.55 -0.75
CA ASP A 8 -6.05 -0.45 -0.14
C ASP A 8 -5.85 -0.69 1.35
N ARG A 9 -6.89 -1.17 2.02
CA ARG A 9 -6.79 -1.45 3.44
C ARG A 9 -5.76 -2.55 3.72
N LYS A 10 -5.74 -3.55 2.86
CA LYS A 10 -4.78 -4.63 3.02
C LYS A 10 -3.37 -4.12 2.84
N ILE A 11 -3.17 -3.25 1.87
CA ILE A 11 -1.87 -2.64 1.65
C ILE A 11 -1.42 -1.89 2.90
N LEU A 12 -2.29 -1.06 3.46
CA LEU A 12 -1.96 -0.30 4.65
C LEU A 12 -1.63 -1.20 5.83
N ASP A 13 -2.41 -2.25 5.99
CA ASP A 13 -2.18 -3.18 7.10
C ASP A 13 -0.80 -3.82 7.00
N ILE A 14 -0.44 -4.27 5.80
CA ILE A 14 0.85 -4.91 5.60
C ILE A 14 1.98 -3.91 5.81
N LEU A 15 1.83 -2.70 5.29
CA LEU A 15 2.86 -1.68 5.43
C LEU A 15 3.08 -1.28 6.88
N GLN A 16 2.02 -1.28 7.67
CA GLN A 16 2.14 -0.95 9.08
C GLN A 16 2.87 -2.05 9.84
N ARG A 17 2.73 -3.28 9.40
CA ARG A 17 3.39 -4.40 10.06
C ARG A 17 4.81 -4.60 9.55
N GLN A 18 5.01 -4.41 8.26
CA GLN A 18 6.28 -4.65 7.61
C GLN A 18 6.65 -3.43 6.79
N GLY A 19 7.07 -2.37 7.46
CA GLY A 19 7.36 -1.12 6.80
C GLY A 19 8.46 -1.21 5.75
N ARG A 20 9.27 -2.27 5.79
CA ARG A 20 10.36 -2.43 4.85
C ARG A 20 10.09 -3.45 3.77
N ILE A 21 8.86 -3.91 3.67
CA ILE A 21 8.51 -4.88 2.65
C ILE A 21 8.74 -4.29 1.26
N SER A 22 9.26 -5.11 0.34
CA SER A 22 9.46 -4.65 -1.02
C SER A 22 8.12 -4.56 -1.75
N MET A 23 8.09 -3.78 -2.83
CA MET A 23 6.86 -3.64 -3.60
C MET A 23 6.46 -4.98 -4.21
N THR A 24 7.44 -5.78 -4.62
CA THR A 24 7.17 -7.09 -5.18
C THR A 24 6.50 -7.99 -4.16
N ASP A 25 7.03 -8.03 -2.95
CA ASP A 25 6.45 -8.86 -1.90
C ASP A 25 5.06 -8.37 -1.53
N LEU A 26 4.91 -7.05 -1.44
CA LEU A 26 3.61 -6.48 -1.12
C LEU A 26 2.57 -6.88 -2.15
N ALA A 27 2.93 -6.80 -3.42
CA ALA A 27 2.01 -7.15 -4.50
C ALA A 27 1.62 -8.63 -4.41
N GLU A 28 2.55 -9.49 -4.07
CA GLU A 28 2.24 -10.90 -3.92
C GLU A 28 1.24 -11.15 -2.81
N HIS A 29 1.43 -10.46 -1.70
CA HIS A 29 0.50 -10.62 -0.56
C HIS A 29 -0.91 -10.22 -0.94
N ILE A 30 -1.04 -9.28 -1.84
CA ILE A 30 -2.35 -8.73 -2.22
C ILE A 30 -2.94 -9.47 -3.41
N GLY A 31 -2.09 -10.13 -4.20
CA GLY A 31 -2.55 -10.83 -5.38
C GLY A 31 -2.58 -9.94 -6.61
N LEU A 32 -1.75 -8.91 -6.63
CA LEU A 32 -1.65 -8.00 -7.77
C LEU A 32 -0.25 -8.06 -8.36
N SER A 33 -0.14 -7.55 -9.58
CA SER A 33 1.17 -7.31 -10.15
C SER A 33 1.81 -6.10 -9.48
N THR A 34 3.12 -5.96 -9.67
CA THR A 34 3.86 -4.87 -9.04
C THR A 34 3.36 -3.51 -9.48
N SER A 35 3.07 -3.35 -10.77
CA SER A 35 2.65 -2.06 -11.30
C SER A 35 1.38 -1.52 -10.66
N PRO A 36 0.25 -2.26 -10.68
CA PRO A 36 -0.95 -1.74 -10.05
C PRO A 36 -0.80 -1.56 -8.54
N CYS A 37 -0.01 -2.41 -7.91
CA CYS A 37 0.23 -2.28 -6.48
C CYS A 37 0.97 -0.98 -6.19
N SER A 38 2.01 -0.70 -6.96
CA SER A 38 2.80 0.51 -6.81
C SER A 38 1.94 1.76 -7.02
N GLU A 39 1.07 1.72 -8.01
CA GLU A 39 0.20 2.86 -8.27
C GLU A 39 -0.76 3.13 -7.13
N ARG A 40 -1.28 2.06 -6.52
CA ARG A 40 -2.18 2.24 -5.39
C ARG A 40 -1.46 2.88 -4.21
N VAL A 41 -0.24 2.44 -3.95
CA VAL A 41 0.54 3.01 -2.86
C VAL A 41 0.81 4.49 -3.12
N ARG A 42 1.22 4.84 -4.34
CA ARG A 42 1.47 6.22 -4.69
C ARG A 42 0.23 7.08 -4.53
N ARG A 43 -0.89 6.54 -4.98
CA ARG A 43 -2.14 7.27 -4.89
C ARG A 43 -2.50 7.56 -3.45
N MET A 44 -2.34 6.58 -2.58
CA MET A 44 -2.62 6.78 -1.18
C MET A 44 -1.70 7.83 -0.57
N GLU A 45 -0.43 7.80 -0.92
CA GLU A 45 0.51 8.80 -0.43
C GLU A 45 0.12 10.20 -0.89
N ARG A 46 -0.29 10.30 -2.14
CA ARG A 46 -0.69 11.59 -2.70
C ARG A 46 -1.92 12.15 -1.99
N GLU A 47 -2.81 11.28 -1.57
CA GLU A 47 -4.02 11.70 -0.90
C GLU A 47 -3.82 11.90 0.60
N GLY A 48 -2.61 11.76 1.07
CA GLY A 48 -2.31 12.01 2.46
C GLY A 48 -2.58 10.85 3.39
N VAL A 49 -2.81 9.68 2.84
CA VAL A 49 -3.01 8.49 3.67
C VAL A 49 -1.67 8.03 4.19
N SER A 50 -1.59 7.84 5.51
CA SER A 50 -0.35 7.39 6.13
C SER A 50 -0.09 5.93 5.80
N THR A 51 1.08 5.66 5.24
CA THR A 51 1.47 4.28 4.96
C THR A 51 2.39 3.73 6.04
N GLY A 52 2.56 4.48 7.12
CA GLY A 52 3.34 4.02 8.25
C GLY A 52 4.82 4.18 8.08
N CYS A 53 5.26 4.68 6.97
CA CYS A 53 6.68 4.82 6.69
C CYS A 53 7.02 6.28 6.49
N HIS A 54 7.39 6.94 7.56
CA HIS A 54 7.75 8.33 7.46
C HIS A 54 8.59 8.71 8.64
N ALA A 55 9.22 9.82 8.51
CA ALA A 55 10.08 10.33 9.57
C ALA A 55 9.26 10.87 10.72
#